data_8b58fdbf2f698c498a912bf7e018c1b3
#
_entry.id   8b58fdbf2f698c498a912bf7e018c1b3
#
_cell.length_a   1.000
_cell.length_b   1.000
_cell.length_c   1.000
_cell.angle_alpha   90.00
_cell.angle_beta   90.00
_cell.angle_gamma   90.00
#
_symmetry.space_group_name_H-M   'P 1'
#
loop_
_entity.id
_entity.type
_entity.pdbx_description
1 polymer ?
#
loop_
_entity_poly.entity_id
_entity_poly.type
_entity_poly.pdbx_seq_one_letter_code
_entity_poly.pdbx_strand_id
1 'polypeptide(L)'
;NKGCLNGGVELPVKGKTWQHINSKRGRNWGHPELITFTKELSIKATDFGWTGLYIGDLGNPRGGPTPYGHAAHQVGLEVDIKFKKPTSLNLSVQDSHNDHRYGKPSFEELNVVAKNQKNVNSNWTRQHMEILRVAAKDERVNKIFVNAAIKVWMCKNAGTEDRSWLMKIRPERGHSEHFHVRLKCPEESPGCVNTPLWNKYKNIDGCD
;
A
#
# COMPACT_ATOMS: atom_id res chain seq x y z
N ASN A 1 14.22 5.74 6.65
CA ASN A 1 13.65 6.28 5.41
C ASN A 1 13.43 7.79 5.47
N LYS A 2 14.43 8.50 5.95
CA LYS A 2 14.53 9.94 5.87
C LYS A 2 15.27 10.27 4.57
N GLY A 3 14.81 11.27 3.84
CA GLY A 3 15.47 11.65 2.59
C GLY A 3 14.62 12.61 1.75
N CYS A 4 15.02 12.75 0.52
CA CYS A 4 14.33 13.56 -0.49
C CYS A 4 14.10 12.72 -1.75
N LEU A 5 13.27 13.22 -2.63
CA LEU A 5 12.95 12.64 -3.94
C LEU A 5 13.48 13.60 -5.02
N ASN A 6 14.38 13.11 -5.87
CA ASN A 6 14.81 13.80 -7.06
C ASN A 6 14.15 13.15 -8.29
N GLY A 7 13.69 13.94 -9.25
CA GLY A 7 13.00 13.42 -10.44
C GLY A 7 11.63 12.78 -10.13
N GLY A 8 10.96 13.23 -9.07
CA GLY A 8 9.63 12.72 -8.73
C GLY A 8 8.60 12.96 -9.84
N VAL A 9 7.73 11.99 -10.03
CA VAL A 9 6.63 12.01 -11.00
C VAL A 9 5.30 11.98 -10.27
N GLU A 10 4.35 12.74 -10.75
CA GLU A 10 3.00 12.76 -10.21
C GLU A 10 2.18 11.55 -10.69
N LEU A 11 1.53 10.85 -9.76
CA LEU A 11 0.44 9.93 -10.10
C LEU A 11 -0.80 10.77 -10.37
N PRO A 12 -1.37 10.76 -11.59
CA PRO A 12 -2.63 11.46 -11.86
C PRO A 12 -3.72 11.03 -10.89
N VAL A 13 -4.55 11.98 -10.46
CA VAL A 13 -5.62 11.72 -9.47
C VAL A 13 -6.54 10.59 -9.94
N LYS A 14 -6.76 10.47 -11.25
CA LYS A 14 -7.61 9.43 -11.84
C LYS A 14 -6.90 8.75 -12.99
N GLY A 15 -7.15 7.46 -13.12
CA GLY A 15 -6.76 6.64 -14.27
C GLY A 15 -7.83 5.60 -14.58
N LYS A 16 -7.58 4.77 -15.58
CA LYS A 16 -8.53 3.73 -16.00
C LYS A 16 -8.83 2.72 -14.88
N THR A 17 -7.82 2.39 -14.07
CA THR A 17 -7.90 1.36 -13.03
C THR A 17 -7.49 1.86 -11.64
N TRP A 18 -7.32 3.15 -11.44
CA TRP A 18 -7.04 3.71 -10.10
C TRP A 18 -7.71 5.05 -9.89
N GLN A 19 -7.91 5.38 -8.62
CA GLN A 19 -8.22 6.75 -8.18
C GLN A 19 -7.43 7.05 -6.91
N HIS A 20 -6.70 8.17 -6.92
CA HIS A 20 -6.02 8.69 -5.74
C HIS A 20 -7.04 9.32 -4.78
N ILE A 21 -6.99 8.90 -3.52
CA ILE A 21 -7.85 9.38 -2.43
C ILE A 21 -7.10 10.47 -1.66
N ASN A 22 -7.80 11.49 -1.17
CA ASN A 22 -7.23 12.64 -0.48
C ASN A 22 -6.33 13.51 -1.35
N SER A 23 -6.67 13.70 -2.61
CA SER A 23 -5.88 14.49 -3.56
C SER A 23 -5.53 15.91 -3.07
N LYS A 24 -6.37 16.52 -2.20
CA LYS A 24 -6.10 17.82 -1.57
C LYS A 24 -4.82 17.86 -0.71
N ARG A 25 -4.30 16.69 -0.31
CA ARG A 25 -3.03 16.61 0.43
C ARG A 25 -1.81 16.86 -0.44
N GLY A 26 -1.92 16.72 -1.77
CA GLY A 26 -0.80 16.85 -2.71
C GLY A 26 0.26 15.75 -2.53
N ARG A 27 -0.10 14.60 -1.96
CA ARG A 27 0.80 13.48 -1.67
C ARG A 27 0.66 12.34 -2.68
N ASN A 28 0.70 12.68 -3.95
CA ASN A 28 0.59 11.74 -5.06
C ASN A 28 1.85 11.72 -5.94
N TRP A 29 3.01 12.00 -5.33
CA TRP A 29 4.30 12.02 -6.01
C TRP A 29 5.17 10.85 -5.59
N GLY A 30 5.91 10.29 -6.54
CA GLY A 30 6.82 9.17 -6.27
C GLY A 30 7.92 9.04 -7.32
N HIS A 31 8.84 8.14 -7.06
CA HIS A 31 9.83 7.72 -8.06
C HIS A 31 9.10 7.13 -9.27
N PRO A 32 9.61 7.28 -10.51
CA PRO A 32 8.99 6.71 -11.71
C PRO A 32 8.61 5.24 -11.59
N GLU A 33 9.47 4.43 -10.97
CA GLU A 33 9.17 3.01 -10.71
C GLU A 33 7.98 2.80 -9.77
N LEU A 34 7.81 3.64 -8.73
CA LEU A 34 6.66 3.55 -7.86
C LEU A 34 5.36 3.86 -8.60
N ILE A 35 5.39 4.88 -9.45
CA ILE A 35 4.23 5.27 -10.28
C ILE A 35 3.87 4.14 -11.24
N THR A 36 4.87 3.54 -11.90
CA THR A 36 4.69 2.40 -12.81
C THR A 36 4.13 1.19 -12.04
N PHE A 37 4.75 0.79 -10.93
CA PHE A 37 4.27 -0.30 -10.07
C PHE A 37 2.82 -0.09 -9.64
N THR A 38 2.46 1.11 -9.18
CA THR A 38 1.11 1.43 -8.71
C THR A 38 0.07 1.24 -9.82
N LYS A 39 0.37 1.72 -11.02
CA LYS A 39 -0.49 1.57 -12.19
C LYS A 39 -0.65 0.10 -12.60
N GLU A 40 0.44 -0.64 -12.68
CA GLU A 40 0.43 -2.07 -13.03
C GLU A 40 -0.32 -2.91 -12.01
N LEU A 41 -0.12 -2.67 -10.70
CA LEU A 41 -0.85 -3.37 -9.65
C LEU A 41 -2.36 -3.07 -9.74
N SER A 42 -2.74 -1.84 -10.08
CA SER A 42 -4.14 -1.48 -10.26
C SER A 42 -4.81 -2.20 -11.43
N ILE A 43 -4.05 -2.48 -12.50
CA ILE A 43 -4.51 -3.31 -13.62
C ILE A 43 -4.65 -4.77 -13.15
N LYS A 44 -3.64 -5.33 -12.49
CA LYS A 44 -3.68 -6.71 -11.97
C LYS A 44 -4.82 -6.95 -10.98
N ALA A 45 -5.26 -5.92 -10.24
CA ALA A 45 -6.42 -6.04 -9.36
C ALA A 45 -7.72 -6.40 -10.12
N THR A 46 -7.78 -6.10 -11.42
CA THR A 46 -8.95 -6.46 -12.24
C THR A 46 -9.09 -7.96 -12.48
N ASP A 47 -7.98 -8.71 -12.43
CA ASP A 47 -7.99 -10.17 -12.57
C ASP A 47 -8.71 -10.86 -11.39
N PHE A 48 -8.84 -10.14 -10.28
CA PHE A 48 -9.55 -10.60 -9.07
C PHE A 48 -10.95 -10.00 -8.93
N GLY A 49 -11.49 -9.43 -10.01
CA GLY A 49 -12.85 -8.88 -10.05
C GLY A 49 -13.00 -7.52 -9.35
N TRP A 50 -11.91 -6.78 -9.17
CA TRP A 50 -11.97 -5.38 -8.76
C TRP A 50 -11.99 -4.49 -10.01
N THR A 51 -12.56 -3.29 -9.91
CA THR A 51 -12.51 -2.30 -11.01
C THR A 51 -11.16 -1.58 -11.08
N GLY A 52 -10.32 -1.78 -10.09
CA GLY A 52 -9.03 -1.15 -9.90
C GLY A 52 -8.75 -0.92 -8.42
N LEU A 53 -7.96 0.10 -8.08
CA LEU A 53 -7.54 0.38 -6.71
C LEU A 53 -7.81 1.84 -6.30
N TYR A 54 -8.20 2.04 -5.05
CA TYR A 54 -8.08 3.34 -4.39
C TYR A 54 -6.67 3.49 -3.82
N ILE A 55 -5.97 4.50 -4.29
CA ILE A 55 -4.60 4.82 -3.89
C ILE A 55 -4.62 5.90 -2.83
N GLY A 56 -3.98 5.67 -1.70
CA GLY A 56 -3.76 6.62 -0.62
C GLY A 56 -2.52 7.50 -0.84
N ASP A 57 -1.87 7.90 0.25
CA ASP A 57 -0.69 8.75 0.18
C ASP A 57 0.49 8.02 -0.49
N LEU A 58 1.23 8.73 -1.35
CA LEU A 58 2.56 8.39 -1.84
C LEU A 58 3.56 9.31 -1.12
N GLY A 59 4.05 10.34 -1.77
CA GLY A 59 5.00 11.30 -1.20
C GLY A 59 4.72 12.72 -1.66
N ASN A 60 5.51 13.65 -1.12
CA ASN A 60 5.54 15.03 -1.58
C ASN A 60 6.34 15.14 -2.89
N PRO A 61 6.18 16.23 -3.68
CA PRO A 61 6.88 16.42 -4.96
C PRO A 61 8.41 16.30 -4.87
N ARG A 62 9.00 16.70 -3.75
CA ARG A 62 10.44 16.63 -3.47
C ARG A 62 10.79 15.63 -2.37
N GLY A 63 9.84 14.80 -1.96
CA GLY A 63 10.00 13.93 -0.80
C GLY A 63 10.08 14.71 0.51
N GLY A 64 10.88 14.21 1.44
CA GLY A 64 11.03 14.80 2.77
C GLY A 64 9.87 14.49 3.71
N PRO A 65 9.98 14.95 4.98
CA PRO A 65 8.98 14.65 5.98
C PRO A 65 7.62 15.28 5.65
N THR A 66 6.57 14.53 5.92
CA THR A 66 5.22 15.08 5.89
C THR A 66 4.92 15.79 7.23
N PRO A 67 4.21 16.90 7.23
CA PRO A 67 3.95 17.65 8.47
C PRO A 67 3.06 16.88 9.46
N TYR A 68 2.41 15.81 9.02
CA TYR A 68 1.54 14.93 9.82
C TYR A 68 1.28 13.60 9.11
N GLY A 69 0.92 12.60 9.87
CA GLY A 69 0.34 11.33 9.41
C GLY A 69 1.35 10.21 9.20
N HIS A 70 2.53 10.46 8.68
CA HIS A 70 3.47 9.39 8.33
C HIS A 70 4.91 9.71 8.71
N ALA A 71 5.60 8.73 9.30
CA ALA A 71 7.06 8.74 9.45
C ALA A 71 7.79 8.24 8.18
N ALA A 72 7.06 7.61 7.28
CA ALA A 72 7.47 7.06 5.98
C ALA A 72 7.14 8.03 4.82
N HIS A 73 7.09 7.56 3.59
CA HIS A 73 6.74 8.34 2.38
C HIS A 73 7.68 9.49 2.02
N GLN A 74 8.93 9.46 2.51
CA GLN A 74 9.85 10.59 2.36
C GLN A 74 10.73 10.51 1.11
N VAL A 75 10.94 9.31 0.57
CA VAL A 75 11.88 9.07 -0.53
C VAL A 75 11.20 8.68 -1.85
N GLY A 76 9.87 8.76 -1.89
CA GLY A 76 9.11 8.48 -3.11
C GLY A 76 9.07 7.00 -3.53
N LEU A 77 9.33 6.07 -2.62
CA LEU A 77 9.32 4.62 -2.86
C LEU A 77 8.20 3.89 -2.09
N GLU A 78 7.22 4.63 -1.62
CA GLU A 78 6.18 4.09 -0.75
C GLU A 78 4.80 4.56 -1.18
N VAL A 79 3.82 3.65 -1.09
CA VAL A 79 2.42 3.92 -1.43
C VAL A 79 1.48 3.19 -0.49
N ASP A 80 0.45 3.88 -0.03
CA ASP A 80 -0.68 3.30 0.67
C ASP A 80 -1.77 2.90 -0.33
N ILE A 81 -2.29 1.70 -0.21
CA ILE A 81 -3.36 1.17 -1.07
C ILE A 81 -4.52 0.71 -0.19
N LYS A 82 -5.71 1.24 -0.47
CA LYS A 82 -6.90 0.99 0.35
C LYS A 82 -7.42 -0.43 0.20
N PHE A 83 -7.90 -1.03 1.30
CA PHE A 83 -8.62 -2.30 1.27
C PHE A 83 -10.03 -2.17 0.71
N LYS A 84 -10.57 -0.96 0.65
CA LYS A 84 -11.90 -0.72 0.07
C LYS A 84 -11.89 -1.00 -1.43
N LYS A 85 -12.64 -2.03 -1.84
CA LYS A 85 -12.88 -2.33 -3.26
C LYS A 85 -13.59 -1.14 -3.92
N PRO A 86 -13.07 -0.59 -5.03
CA PRO A 86 -13.73 0.52 -5.70
C PRO A 86 -15.10 0.15 -6.25
N THR A 87 -16.10 0.96 -5.93
CA THR A 87 -17.42 0.95 -6.57
C THR A 87 -17.46 1.91 -7.76
N SER A 88 -16.61 2.93 -7.74
CA SER A 88 -16.41 3.89 -8.82
C SER A 88 -14.97 4.42 -8.74
N LEU A 89 -14.33 4.62 -9.87
CA LEU A 89 -13.04 5.30 -10.00
C LEU A 89 -13.21 6.76 -10.46
N ASN A 90 -14.43 7.29 -10.33
CA ASN A 90 -14.75 8.65 -10.72
C ASN A 90 -15.42 9.45 -9.58
N LEU A 91 -14.98 9.20 -8.34
CA LEU A 91 -15.44 9.99 -7.21
C LEU A 91 -15.04 11.45 -7.40
N SER A 92 -15.88 12.38 -6.94
CA SER A 92 -15.51 13.80 -6.86
C SER A 92 -14.36 13.99 -5.87
N VAL A 93 -13.71 15.16 -5.90
CA VAL A 93 -12.69 15.51 -4.91
C VAL A 93 -13.26 15.46 -3.49
N GLN A 94 -14.52 15.86 -3.32
CA GLN A 94 -15.20 15.80 -2.03
C GLN A 94 -15.48 14.35 -1.61
N ASP A 95 -16.02 13.50 -2.50
CA ASP A 95 -16.38 12.12 -2.18
C ASP A 95 -15.17 11.20 -2.02
N SER A 96 -14.01 11.59 -2.53
CA SER A 96 -12.75 10.89 -2.37
C SER A 96 -11.93 11.34 -1.16
N HIS A 97 -12.51 12.17 -0.25
CA HIS A 97 -11.77 12.83 0.81
C HIS A 97 -12.18 12.33 2.19
N ASN A 98 -11.21 11.97 3.03
CA ASN A 98 -11.41 11.53 4.42
C ASN A 98 -10.62 12.35 5.46
N ASP A 99 -10.08 13.50 5.09
CA ASP A 99 -9.24 14.31 5.97
C ASP A 99 -9.98 15.56 6.43
N HIS A 100 -10.33 15.62 7.72
CA HIS A 100 -11.07 16.73 8.36
C HIS A 100 -10.42 18.10 8.17
N ARG A 101 -9.11 18.18 7.93
CA ARG A 101 -8.41 19.44 7.66
C ARG A 101 -8.84 20.13 6.38
N TYR A 102 -9.42 19.40 5.45
CA TYR A 102 -9.87 19.89 4.14
C TYR A 102 -11.39 19.89 3.99
N GLY A 103 -12.12 19.78 5.09
CA GLY A 103 -13.57 19.79 5.15
C GLY A 103 -14.19 18.51 5.72
N LYS A 104 -15.51 18.40 5.67
CA LYS A 104 -16.21 17.21 6.16
C LYS A 104 -15.82 15.99 5.30
N PRO A 105 -15.28 14.92 5.89
CA PRO A 105 -14.97 13.71 5.16
C PRO A 105 -16.22 13.04 4.59
N SER A 106 -16.08 12.49 3.40
CA SER A 106 -17.13 11.66 2.78
C SER A 106 -16.62 10.30 2.31
N PHE A 107 -15.29 10.15 2.13
CA PHE A 107 -14.73 8.84 1.84
C PHE A 107 -14.69 7.99 3.12
N GLU A 108 -15.48 6.95 3.14
CA GLU A 108 -15.52 6.00 4.24
C GLU A 108 -14.45 4.91 4.03
N GLU A 109 -13.53 4.81 4.97
CA GLU A 109 -12.51 3.76 4.98
C GLU A 109 -13.12 2.40 5.31
N LEU A 110 -12.58 1.33 4.73
CA LEU A 110 -12.98 -0.04 5.03
C LEU A 110 -11.99 -0.68 6.00
N ASN A 111 -12.39 -0.80 7.26
CA ASN A 111 -11.62 -1.57 8.22
C ASN A 111 -11.87 -3.08 8.01
N VAL A 112 -10.81 -3.85 7.82
CA VAL A 112 -10.86 -5.31 7.58
C VAL A 112 -10.43 -6.14 8.78
N VAL A 113 -10.16 -5.51 9.92
CA VAL A 113 -9.72 -6.15 11.16
C VAL A 113 -10.81 -6.04 12.22
N ALA A 114 -11.02 -7.09 12.98
CA ALA A 114 -11.99 -7.11 14.07
C ALA A 114 -11.57 -6.17 15.22
N LYS A 115 -12.53 -5.71 16.03
CA LYS A 115 -12.29 -4.79 17.16
C LYS A 115 -11.25 -5.29 18.15
N ASN A 116 -11.13 -6.61 18.34
CA ASN A 116 -10.15 -7.24 19.21
C ASN A 116 -8.71 -7.22 18.65
N GLN A 117 -8.49 -6.76 17.43
CA GLN A 117 -7.20 -6.68 16.72
C GLN A 117 -6.47 -8.04 16.54
N LYS A 118 -7.15 -9.16 16.80
CA LYS A 118 -6.56 -10.52 16.70
C LYS A 118 -6.96 -11.26 15.43
N ASN A 119 -8.09 -10.88 14.83
CA ASN A 119 -8.66 -11.54 13.67
C ASN A 119 -9.05 -10.53 12.60
N VAL A 120 -9.11 -10.98 11.37
CA VAL A 120 -9.81 -10.24 10.32
C VAL A 120 -11.32 -10.31 10.55
N ASN A 121 -12.08 -9.35 10.03
CA ASN A 121 -13.54 -9.33 10.10
C ASN A 121 -14.16 -9.79 8.76
N SER A 122 -15.47 -9.69 8.62
CA SER A 122 -16.22 -10.11 7.42
C SER A 122 -15.92 -9.27 6.15
N ASN A 123 -15.28 -8.12 6.31
CA ASN A 123 -14.88 -7.28 5.17
C ASN A 123 -13.62 -7.82 4.47
N TRP A 124 -12.82 -8.62 5.17
CA TRP A 124 -11.65 -9.26 4.58
C TRP A 124 -12.06 -10.41 3.67
N THR A 125 -11.53 -10.46 2.47
CA THR A 125 -11.82 -11.50 1.48
C THR A 125 -10.55 -12.12 0.92
N ARG A 126 -10.68 -13.27 0.25
CA ARG A 126 -9.57 -13.89 -0.47
C ARG A 126 -9.01 -12.99 -1.58
N GLN A 127 -9.84 -12.17 -2.19
CA GLN A 127 -9.39 -11.21 -3.22
C GLN A 127 -8.34 -10.22 -2.67
N HIS A 128 -8.50 -9.76 -1.43
CA HIS A 128 -7.48 -8.92 -0.77
C HIS A 128 -6.13 -9.64 -0.65
N MET A 129 -6.16 -10.93 -0.24
CA MET A 129 -4.93 -11.73 -0.16
C MET A 129 -4.27 -11.90 -1.54
N GLU A 130 -5.04 -12.14 -2.59
CA GLU A 130 -4.47 -12.33 -3.93
C GLU A 130 -3.84 -11.03 -4.47
N ILE A 131 -4.44 -9.87 -4.23
CA ILE A 131 -3.84 -8.58 -4.58
C ILE A 131 -2.51 -8.37 -3.82
N LEU A 132 -2.49 -8.66 -2.51
CA LEU A 132 -1.26 -8.60 -1.71
C LEU A 132 -0.20 -9.61 -2.19
N ARG A 133 -0.62 -10.81 -2.57
CA ARG A 133 0.27 -11.85 -3.12
C ARG A 133 0.93 -11.39 -4.42
N VAL A 134 0.16 -10.84 -5.35
CA VAL A 134 0.67 -10.30 -6.61
C VAL A 134 1.63 -9.14 -6.34
N ALA A 135 1.26 -8.21 -5.45
CA ALA A 135 2.14 -7.12 -5.05
C ALA A 135 3.45 -7.65 -4.44
N ALA A 136 3.38 -8.63 -3.52
CA ALA A 136 4.56 -9.18 -2.87
C ALA A 136 5.46 -10.00 -3.81
N LYS A 137 4.90 -10.61 -4.85
CA LYS A 137 5.68 -11.34 -5.87
C LYS A 137 6.42 -10.42 -6.85
N ASP A 138 6.05 -9.15 -6.92
CA ASP A 138 6.79 -8.18 -7.72
C ASP A 138 8.21 -8.00 -7.18
N GLU A 139 9.21 -8.11 -8.05
CA GLU A 139 10.62 -8.07 -7.66
C GLU A 139 11.05 -6.69 -7.13
N ARG A 140 10.40 -5.63 -7.57
CA ARG A 140 10.63 -4.26 -7.09
C ARG A 140 10.22 -4.09 -5.63
N VAL A 141 9.30 -4.91 -5.12
CA VAL A 141 8.79 -4.77 -3.76
C VAL A 141 9.79 -5.29 -2.74
N ASN A 142 10.17 -4.41 -1.81
CA ASN A 142 10.96 -4.74 -0.63
C ASN A 142 10.08 -5.31 0.49
N LYS A 143 9.02 -4.59 0.87
CA LYS A 143 8.12 -4.95 1.99
C LYS A 143 6.71 -4.45 1.74
N ILE A 144 5.77 -5.12 2.39
CA ILE A 144 4.37 -4.67 2.49
C ILE A 144 3.96 -4.74 3.96
N PHE A 145 3.51 -3.62 4.52
CA PHE A 145 3.05 -3.57 5.90
C PHE A 145 1.53 -3.73 5.94
N VAL A 146 1.08 -4.60 6.84
CA VAL A 146 -0.33 -4.91 7.10
C VAL A 146 -0.56 -5.07 8.60
N ASN A 147 -1.80 -4.98 9.06
CA ASN A 147 -2.12 -5.34 10.45
C ASN A 147 -1.74 -6.80 10.74
N ALA A 148 -1.31 -7.08 11.98
CA ALA A 148 -0.88 -8.43 12.38
C ALA A 148 -1.97 -9.49 12.17
N ALA A 149 -3.24 -9.15 12.39
CA ALA A 149 -4.35 -10.07 12.16
C ALA A 149 -4.45 -10.52 10.69
N ILE A 150 -4.13 -9.62 9.75
CA ILE A 150 -4.09 -9.91 8.31
C ILE A 150 -2.95 -10.90 8.02
N LYS A 151 -1.75 -10.65 8.54
CA LYS A 151 -0.60 -11.55 8.35
C LYS A 151 -0.91 -12.95 8.88
N VAL A 152 -1.45 -13.05 10.10
CA VAL A 152 -1.84 -14.34 10.72
C VAL A 152 -2.85 -15.07 9.85
N TRP A 153 -3.87 -14.37 9.35
CA TRP A 153 -4.87 -14.97 8.47
C TRP A 153 -4.24 -15.48 7.16
N MET A 154 -3.37 -14.68 6.53
CA MET A 154 -2.69 -15.05 5.30
C MET A 154 -1.79 -16.28 5.50
N CYS A 155 -1.06 -16.35 6.60
CA CYS A 155 -0.23 -17.52 6.94
C CYS A 155 -1.06 -18.81 7.03
N LYS A 156 -2.28 -18.72 7.52
CA LYS A 156 -3.20 -19.88 7.64
C LYS A 156 -3.88 -20.26 6.31
N ASN A 157 -4.05 -19.31 5.39
CA ASN A 157 -4.91 -19.48 4.23
C ASN A 157 -4.17 -19.40 2.87
N ALA A 158 -2.86 -19.16 2.86
CA ALA A 158 -2.08 -19.01 1.62
C ALA A 158 -1.85 -20.31 0.83
N GLY A 159 -2.29 -21.45 1.35
CA GLY A 159 -2.00 -22.75 0.76
C GLY A 159 -0.59 -23.23 1.08
N THR A 160 -0.18 -24.33 0.45
CA THR A 160 1.11 -25.02 0.68
C THR A 160 2.15 -24.79 -0.41
N GLU A 161 1.73 -24.24 -1.56
CA GLU A 161 2.63 -23.90 -2.67
C GLU A 161 3.60 -22.77 -2.28
N ASP A 162 4.35 -22.24 -3.24
CA ASP A 162 5.31 -21.16 -3.00
C ASP A 162 4.76 -20.08 -2.04
N ARG A 163 5.30 -20.07 -0.82
CA ARG A 163 4.95 -19.17 0.29
C ARG A 163 6.00 -18.09 0.52
N SER A 164 7.07 -18.07 -0.27
CA SER A 164 8.21 -17.14 -0.10
C SER A 164 7.80 -15.66 -0.11
N TRP A 165 6.74 -15.31 -0.87
CA TRP A 165 6.19 -13.97 -0.93
C TRP A 165 5.66 -13.45 0.41
N LEU A 166 5.21 -14.34 1.30
CA LEU A 166 4.77 -13.97 2.65
C LEU A 166 5.89 -13.34 3.49
N MET A 167 7.17 -13.66 3.21
CA MET A 167 8.29 -13.02 3.90
C MET A 167 8.30 -11.50 3.72
N LYS A 168 7.82 -10.99 2.58
CA LYS A 168 7.71 -9.55 2.34
C LYS A 168 6.53 -8.89 3.07
N ILE A 169 5.53 -9.67 3.52
CA ILE A 169 4.37 -9.18 4.26
C ILE A 169 4.75 -9.04 5.74
N ARG A 170 4.74 -7.81 6.23
CA ARG A 170 5.24 -7.47 7.57
C ARG A 170 4.11 -6.96 8.46
N PRO A 171 3.93 -7.55 9.65
CA PRO A 171 2.98 -7.02 10.60
C PRO A 171 3.45 -5.66 11.13
N GLU A 172 2.58 -4.69 11.08
CA GLU A 172 2.81 -3.35 11.61
C GLU A 172 1.53 -2.82 12.25
N ARG A 173 1.70 -2.00 13.30
CA ARG A 173 0.57 -1.41 14.04
C ARG A 173 -0.24 -0.47 13.11
N GLY A 174 -1.56 -0.44 13.30
CA GLY A 174 -2.45 0.19 12.33
C GLY A 174 -2.66 -0.71 11.12
N HIS A 175 -2.68 -0.15 9.92
CA HIS A 175 -2.79 -0.88 8.65
C HIS A 175 -4.00 -1.84 8.58
N SER A 176 -5.12 -1.42 9.17
CA SER A 176 -6.39 -2.16 9.14
C SER A 176 -7.33 -1.73 8.01
N GLU A 177 -7.03 -0.60 7.34
CA GLU A 177 -7.85 0.03 6.30
C GLU A 177 -7.10 0.14 4.96
N HIS A 178 -5.79 -0.09 4.99
CA HIS A 178 -4.90 -0.08 3.84
C HIS A 178 -3.71 -0.99 4.07
N PHE A 179 -3.01 -1.34 3.02
CA PHE A 179 -1.65 -1.89 3.09
C PHE A 179 -0.67 -0.86 2.54
N HIS A 180 0.52 -0.84 3.14
CA HIS A 180 1.60 0.06 2.78
C HIS A 180 2.68 -0.70 2.04
N VAL A 181 2.94 -0.35 0.80
CA VAL A 181 3.99 -0.97 -0.03
C VAL A 181 5.24 -0.09 0.00
N ARG A 182 6.39 -0.73 0.16
CA ARG A 182 7.70 -0.13 -0.03
C ARG A 182 8.45 -0.85 -1.13
N LEU A 183 8.93 -0.10 -2.11
CA LEU A 183 9.83 -0.62 -3.14
C LEU A 183 11.28 -0.70 -2.64
N LYS A 184 12.08 -1.49 -3.32
CA LYS A 184 13.54 -1.48 -3.20
C LYS A 184 14.10 -0.14 -3.70
N CYS A 185 15.30 0.17 -3.28
CA CYS A 185 16.06 1.27 -3.85
C CYS A 185 16.35 1.00 -5.32
N PRO A 186 16.09 1.96 -6.22
CA PRO A 186 16.55 1.87 -7.61
C PRO A 186 18.08 1.82 -7.69
N GLU A 187 18.60 1.12 -8.68
CA GLU A 187 20.06 0.95 -8.85
C GLU A 187 20.79 2.29 -9.04
N GLU A 188 20.14 3.24 -9.73
CA GLU A 188 20.67 4.59 -10.00
C GLU A 188 20.59 5.54 -8.79
N SER A 189 20.16 5.08 -7.64
CA SER A 189 20.00 5.88 -6.41
C SER A 189 21.03 5.51 -5.34
N PRO A 190 22.31 5.90 -5.48
CA PRO A 190 23.41 5.42 -4.62
C PRO A 190 23.26 5.85 -3.14
N GLY A 191 22.50 6.88 -2.86
CA GLY A 191 22.19 7.32 -1.48
C GLY A 191 20.99 6.61 -0.84
N CYS A 192 20.29 5.77 -1.60
CA CYS A 192 19.17 5.00 -1.08
C CYS A 192 19.65 3.71 -0.40
N VAL A 193 19.11 3.40 0.76
CA VAL A 193 19.49 2.18 1.51
C VAL A 193 18.26 1.30 1.70
N ASN A 194 18.34 0.09 1.15
CA ASN A 194 17.34 -0.94 1.39
C ASN A 194 17.33 -1.35 2.86
N THR A 195 16.16 -1.31 3.48
CA THR A 195 16.03 -1.88 4.82
C THR A 195 16.02 -3.40 4.70
N PRO A 196 16.88 -4.13 5.44
CA PRO A 196 16.94 -5.58 5.33
C PRO A 196 15.60 -6.22 5.68
N LEU A 197 15.29 -7.32 5.02
CA LEU A 197 14.26 -8.25 5.50
C LEU A 197 14.73 -8.78 6.84
N TRP A 198 13.89 -8.72 7.86
CA TRP A 198 14.30 -9.11 9.21
C TRP A 198 14.66 -10.60 9.26
N ASN A 199 15.88 -10.90 9.70
CA ASN A 199 16.35 -12.27 9.95
C ASN A 199 15.73 -12.91 11.22
N LYS A 200 14.66 -12.31 11.74
CA LYS A 200 14.01 -12.75 12.98
C LYS A 200 13.14 -14.00 12.81
N TYR A 201 12.73 -14.29 11.59
CA TYR A 201 11.86 -15.42 11.30
C TYR A 201 12.68 -16.65 10.92
N LYS A 202 12.29 -17.79 11.48
CA LYS A 202 12.94 -19.09 11.23
C LYS A 202 12.54 -19.66 9.87
N ASN A 203 11.30 -19.41 9.47
CA ASN A 203 10.75 -19.97 8.22
C ASN A 203 10.85 -18.96 7.07
N ILE A 204 10.99 -19.49 5.85
CA ILE A 204 11.09 -18.70 4.62
C ILE A 204 9.89 -17.79 4.35
N ASP A 205 8.74 -18.11 4.91
CA ASP A 205 7.49 -17.34 4.77
C ASP A 205 7.27 -16.33 5.91
N GLY A 206 8.06 -16.38 6.97
CA GLY A 206 7.94 -15.50 8.13
C GLY A 206 6.60 -15.64 8.86
N CYS A 207 6.10 -16.87 8.98
CA CYS A 207 4.82 -17.20 9.62
C CYS A 207 4.97 -17.86 11.00
N ASP A 208 6.19 -18.00 11.51
CA ASP A 208 6.54 -18.53 12.82
C ASP A 208 6.56 -17.49 13.95
#